data_2273140d5d938c4a252576555cca6fed
#
_entry.id   2273140d5d938c4a252576555cca6fed
#
_cell.length_a   1.000
_cell.length_b   1.000
_cell.length_c   1.000
_cell.angle_alpha   90.00
_cell.angle_beta   90.00
_cell.angle_gamma   90.00
#
_symmetry.space_group_name_H-M   'P 1'
#
loop_
_entity.id
_entity.type
_entity.pdbx_description
1 polymer ?
#
loop_
_entity_poly.entity_id
_entity_poly.type
_entity_poly.pdbx_seq_one_letter_code
_entity_poly.pdbx_strand_id
1 'polypeptide(L)'
;MPDGWQWDRTLFRGSAAYYDQGRLPYAPGFADRLAETLGLDRRGRLLDVGCGPGTVTLALAGHFAEVVGVDPDPDMLAEARHRARRIGVDNVHWVEARAEDLPADLGVFRAVLFAQSFHWTDRDRVAATVLDMLVPGGAFVHMSDHKEPPARPAPLPHPTPPFERIRALVRDYLGEVRRAGQGVLVNGTPGREDLVLARAGFEGFQRLIVPAGEVVERSADDVVAWVFSRSDSAPHLFGDRRDEFEHDLRGVLRDASPDGVFAERLPDTEIMLWRKPSVA
;
A
#
# COMPACT_ATOMS: atom_id res chain seq x y z
N MET A 1 -12.45 11.38 13.90
CA MET A 1 -12.37 9.91 14.05
C MET A 1 -13.75 9.36 14.35
N PRO A 2 -14.16 8.19 13.80
CA PRO A 2 -15.32 7.47 14.32
C PRO A 2 -15.08 7.15 15.79
N ASP A 3 -16.11 7.30 16.62
CA ASP A 3 -16.04 6.92 18.03
C ASP A 3 -15.63 5.45 18.14
N GLY A 4 -14.61 5.16 18.96
CA GLY A 4 -14.10 3.80 19.17
C GLY A 4 -12.91 3.37 18.31
N TRP A 5 -12.32 4.27 17.54
CA TRP A 5 -11.11 3.97 16.78
C TRP A 5 -9.92 3.74 17.72
N GLN A 6 -9.29 2.57 17.64
CA GLN A 6 -8.11 2.23 18.39
C GLN A 6 -7.07 1.59 17.48
N TRP A 7 -5.80 1.95 17.67
CA TRP A 7 -4.70 1.33 16.96
C TRP A 7 -4.60 -0.17 17.31
N ASP A 8 -4.65 -1.01 16.29
CA ASP A 8 -4.46 -2.45 16.43
C ASP A 8 -3.07 -2.87 15.92
N ARG A 9 -2.15 -3.10 16.84
CA ARG A 9 -0.79 -3.54 16.54
C ARG A 9 -0.71 -4.88 15.83
N THR A 10 -1.81 -5.62 15.76
CA THR A 10 -1.85 -6.93 15.12
C THR A 10 -2.39 -6.89 13.70
N LEU A 11 -2.63 -5.68 13.15
CA LEU A 11 -3.32 -5.51 11.87
C LEU A 11 -2.74 -6.37 10.74
N PHE A 12 -1.41 -6.44 10.63
CA PHE A 12 -0.70 -7.22 9.62
C PHE A 12 0.19 -8.31 10.23
N ARG A 13 -0.03 -8.70 11.49
CA ARG A 13 0.81 -9.69 12.15
C ARG A 13 0.93 -10.98 11.32
N GLY A 14 2.17 -11.34 10.98
CA GLY A 14 2.51 -12.51 10.16
C GLY A 14 2.29 -12.32 8.65
N SER A 15 1.81 -11.16 8.19
CA SER A 15 1.60 -10.89 6.76
C SER A 15 2.87 -10.51 6.01
N ALA A 16 3.91 -10.03 6.69
CA ALA A 16 5.13 -9.54 6.06
C ALA A 16 5.78 -10.58 5.13
N ALA A 17 5.83 -11.85 5.56
CA ALA A 17 6.40 -12.95 4.79
C ALA A 17 5.64 -13.25 3.47
N TYR A 18 4.39 -12.83 3.36
CA TYR A 18 3.52 -13.07 2.21
C TYR A 18 3.36 -11.84 1.31
N TYR A 19 3.86 -10.69 1.76
CA TYR A 19 3.51 -9.42 1.13
C TYR A 19 4.10 -9.30 -0.27
N ASP A 20 5.39 -9.56 -0.43
CA ASP A 20 6.09 -9.41 -1.70
C ASP A 20 5.56 -10.40 -2.77
N GLN A 21 5.37 -11.64 -2.39
CA GLN A 21 4.83 -12.69 -3.26
C GLN A 21 3.33 -12.46 -3.57
N GLY A 22 2.56 -12.04 -2.58
CA GLY A 22 1.11 -11.96 -2.66
C GLY A 22 0.59 -10.71 -3.38
N ARG A 23 1.28 -9.59 -3.28
CA ARG A 23 0.81 -8.31 -3.85
C ARG A 23 1.26 -8.13 -5.29
N LEU A 24 0.35 -7.63 -6.11
CA LEU A 24 0.72 -7.19 -7.45
C LEU A 24 1.64 -5.96 -7.35
N PRO A 25 2.66 -5.84 -8.21
CA PRO A 25 3.51 -4.67 -8.25
C PRO A 25 2.73 -3.44 -8.78
N TYR A 26 3.23 -2.26 -8.50
CA TYR A 26 2.77 -1.05 -9.17
C TYR A 26 3.18 -1.05 -10.65
N ALA A 27 2.48 -0.25 -11.46
CA ALA A 27 2.74 -0.14 -12.89
C ALA A 27 4.22 0.18 -13.18
N PRO A 28 4.86 -0.48 -14.16
CA PRO A 28 6.24 -0.20 -14.53
C PRO A 28 6.44 1.29 -14.84
N GLY A 29 7.56 1.86 -14.41
CA GLY A 29 7.91 3.26 -14.65
C GLY A 29 7.20 4.29 -13.76
N PHE A 30 6.38 3.86 -12.77
CA PHE A 30 5.72 4.80 -11.85
C PHE A 30 6.71 5.71 -11.12
N ALA A 31 7.86 5.18 -10.73
CA ALA A 31 8.89 5.92 -9.99
C ALA A 31 9.50 7.03 -10.84
N ASP A 32 9.87 6.73 -12.09
CA ASP A 32 10.39 7.72 -13.03
C ASP A 32 9.34 8.78 -13.36
N ARG A 33 8.09 8.36 -13.57
CA ARG A 33 6.98 9.28 -13.84
C ARG A 33 6.71 10.23 -12.68
N LEU A 34 6.77 9.73 -11.45
CA LEU A 34 6.67 10.57 -10.25
C LEU A 34 7.88 11.51 -10.14
N ALA A 35 9.09 11.01 -10.38
CA ALA A 35 10.32 11.81 -10.34
C ALA A 35 10.30 12.95 -11.36
N GLU A 36 9.89 12.71 -12.60
CA GLU A 36 9.69 13.73 -13.62
C GLU A 36 8.67 14.79 -13.19
N THR A 37 7.51 14.36 -12.67
CA THR A 37 6.41 15.25 -12.27
C THR A 37 6.82 16.15 -11.10
N LEU A 38 7.62 15.63 -10.17
CA LEU A 38 8.14 16.39 -9.02
C LEU A 38 9.40 17.18 -9.36
N GLY A 39 9.98 17.00 -10.55
CA GLY A 39 11.27 17.60 -10.94
C GLY A 39 12.38 17.19 -9.97
N LEU A 40 12.49 15.90 -9.66
CA LEU A 40 13.50 15.40 -8.73
C LEU A 40 14.89 15.42 -9.38
N ASP A 41 15.86 15.86 -8.61
CA ASP A 41 17.25 16.05 -9.02
C ASP A 41 18.22 15.23 -8.14
N ARG A 42 17.71 14.17 -7.52
CA ARG A 42 18.40 13.35 -6.50
C ARG A 42 18.81 14.12 -5.25
N ARG A 43 18.18 15.27 -5.01
CA ARG A 43 18.33 16.08 -3.81
C ARG A 43 17.04 16.05 -3.01
N GLY A 44 17.14 16.49 -1.75
CA GLY A 44 16.00 16.47 -0.84
C GLY A 44 15.69 15.10 -0.28
N ARG A 45 14.66 15.05 0.55
CA ARG A 45 14.29 13.89 1.33
C ARG A 45 12.87 13.46 1.00
N LEU A 46 12.64 12.14 1.00
CA LEU A 46 11.30 11.54 0.94
C LEU A 46 10.94 10.96 2.30
N LEU A 47 9.69 11.15 2.72
CA LEU A 47 9.07 10.40 3.80
C LEU A 47 8.00 9.47 3.18
N ASP A 48 8.10 8.18 3.39
CA ASP A 48 7.10 7.19 3.00
C ASP A 48 6.38 6.69 4.25
N VAL A 49 5.10 7.03 4.41
CA VAL A 49 4.30 6.79 5.62
C VAL A 49 3.39 5.58 5.42
N GLY A 50 3.54 4.57 6.28
CA GLY A 50 2.96 3.25 6.09
C GLY A 50 3.69 2.52 4.97
N CYS A 51 5.02 2.54 5.02
CA CYS A 51 5.89 2.04 3.95
C CYS A 51 5.84 0.52 3.77
N GLY A 52 5.28 -0.22 4.75
CA GLY A 52 5.25 -1.67 4.74
C GLY A 52 6.62 -2.29 4.52
N PRO A 53 6.76 -3.30 3.65
CA PRO A 53 8.04 -3.93 3.35
C PRO A 53 8.89 -3.11 2.35
N GLY A 54 8.61 -1.80 2.21
CA GLY A 54 9.42 -0.87 1.44
C GLY A 54 9.25 -0.93 -0.08
N THR A 55 8.15 -1.46 -0.60
CA THR A 55 7.96 -1.64 -2.05
C THR A 55 8.13 -0.34 -2.84
N VAL A 56 7.45 0.73 -2.42
CA VAL A 56 7.54 2.04 -3.08
C VAL A 56 8.77 2.81 -2.60
N THR A 57 9.10 2.73 -1.31
CA THR A 57 10.30 3.33 -0.71
C THR A 57 11.55 2.99 -1.52
N LEU A 58 11.77 1.69 -1.77
CA LEU A 58 12.97 1.19 -2.46
C LEU A 58 12.99 1.58 -3.95
N ALA A 59 11.83 1.57 -4.61
CA ALA A 59 11.70 2.01 -6.00
C ALA A 59 12.04 3.49 -6.19
N LEU A 60 11.77 4.34 -5.17
CA LEU A 60 12.02 5.77 -5.21
C LEU A 60 13.38 6.17 -4.62
N ALA A 61 14.09 5.27 -3.95
CA ALA A 61 15.33 5.60 -3.23
C ALA A 61 16.38 6.28 -4.10
N GLY A 62 16.53 5.84 -5.36
CA GLY A 62 17.49 6.43 -6.30
C GLY A 62 17.17 7.86 -6.76
N HIS A 63 15.96 8.37 -6.50
CA HIS A 63 15.53 9.71 -6.89
C HIS A 63 15.70 10.78 -5.79
N PHE A 64 16.10 10.37 -4.59
CA PHE A 64 16.28 11.25 -3.43
C PHE A 64 17.66 11.10 -2.81
N ALA A 65 18.13 12.12 -2.10
CA ALA A 65 19.38 12.04 -1.34
C ALA A 65 19.22 11.11 -0.13
N GLU A 66 18.05 11.11 0.49
CA GLU A 66 17.71 10.31 1.66
C GLU A 66 16.22 9.98 1.63
N VAL A 67 15.88 8.79 2.05
CA VAL A 67 14.49 8.34 2.23
C VAL A 67 14.28 7.88 3.67
N VAL A 68 13.13 8.23 4.24
CA VAL A 68 12.69 7.73 5.53
C VAL A 68 11.42 6.92 5.30
N GLY A 69 11.46 5.62 5.61
CA GLY A 69 10.28 4.76 5.61
C GLY A 69 9.76 4.60 7.04
N VAL A 70 8.50 4.94 7.25
CA VAL A 70 7.82 4.82 8.55
C VAL A 70 6.71 3.78 8.47
N ASP A 71 6.72 2.83 9.37
CA ASP A 71 5.66 1.84 9.52
C ASP A 71 5.52 1.42 11.00
N PRO A 72 4.31 1.20 11.52
CA PRO A 72 4.13 0.76 12.90
C PRO A 72 4.39 -0.74 13.11
N ASP A 73 4.54 -1.52 12.03
CA ASP A 73 4.74 -2.97 12.10
C ASP A 73 6.25 -3.30 11.99
N PRO A 74 6.88 -3.81 13.08
CA PRO A 74 8.30 -4.14 13.07
C PRO A 74 8.67 -5.28 12.11
N ASP A 75 7.75 -6.21 11.82
CA ASP A 75 7.99 -7.31 10.89
C ASP A 75 8.04 -6.78 9.45
N MET A 76 7.17 -5.81 9.10
CA MET A 76 7.23 -5.11 7.83
C MET A 76 8.56 -4.37 7.65
N LEU A 77 9.01 -3.65 8.69
CA LEU A 77 10.30 -2.96 8.65
C LEU A 77 11.49 -3.91 8.61
N ALA A 78 11.40 -5.08 9.22
CA ALA A 78 12.44 -6.11 9.13
C ALA A 78 12.57 -6.62 7.70
N GLU A 79 11.45 -6.87 7.02
CA GLU A 79 11.42 -7.27 5.62
C GLU A 79 11.94 -6.14 4.71
N ALA A 80 11.54 -4.88 4.96
CA ALA A 80 12.03 -3.73 4.22
C ALA A 80 13.57 -3.60 4.29
N ARG A 81 14.15 -3.76 5.49
CA ARG A 81 15.61 -3.78 5.68
C ARG A 81 16.28 -4.94 4.95
N HIS A 82 15.66 -6.13 4.98
CA HIS A 82 16.15 -7.29 4.26
C HIS A 82 16.20 -7.03 2.75
N ARG A 83 15.13 -6.52 2.18
CA ARG A 83 15.00 -6.17 0.75
C ARG A 83 16.00 -5.09 0.34
N ALA A 84 16.14 -4.01 1.13
CA ALA A 84 17.11 -2.94 0.88
C ALA A 84 18.55 -3.50 0.74
N ARG A 85 18.96 -4.35 1.70
CA ARG A 85 20.28 -4.99 1.66
C ARG A 85 20.46 -5.87 0.42
N ARG A 86 19.43 -6.66 0.06
CA ARG A 86 19.48 -7.57 -1.10
C ARG A 86 19.73 -6.84 -2.41
N ILE A 87 19.19 -5.62 -2.56
CA ILE A 87 19.33 -4.82 -3.79
C ILE A 87 20.37 -3.69 -3.67
N GLY A 88 21.08 -3.60 -2.55
CA GLY A 88 22.17 -2.64 -2.36
C GLY A 88 21.73 -1.19 -2.19
N VAL A 89 20.50 -0.94 -1.66
CA VAL A 89 20.02 0.40 -1.32
C VAL A 89 20.41 0.73 0.11
N ASP A 90 21.14 1.84 0.31
CA ASP A 90 21.75 2.24 1.59
C ASP A 90 21.32 3.64 2.08
N ASN A 91 20.59 4.40 1.26
CA ASN A 91 20.14 5.76 1.60
C ASN A 91 18.72 5.78 2.24
N VAL A 92 18.26 4.66 2.81
CA VAL A 92 16.95 4.56 3.45
C VAL A 92 17.08 4.34 4.96
N HIS A 93 16.38 5.16 5.74
CA HIS A 93 16.20 5.01 7.19
C HIS A 93 14.81 4.46 7.51
N TRP A 94 14.73 3.41 8.31
CA TRP A 94 13.49 2.74 8.69
C TRP A 94 13.14 3.06 10.13
N VAL A 95 11.96 3.64 10.35
CA VAL A 95 11.49 4.14 11.64
C VAL A 95 10.18 3.44 12.03
N GLU A 96 10.16 2.81 13.21
CA GLU A 96 8.93 2.25 13.79
C GLU A 96 8.14 3.37 14.45
N ALA A 97 7.09 3.83 13.75
CA ALA A 97 6.16 4.83 14.27
C ALA A 97 4.84 4.76 13.50
N ARG A 98 3.76 5.24 14.11
CA ARG A 98 2.49 5.47 13.42
C ARG A 98 2.51 6.83 12.73
N ALA A 99 1.65 7.02 11.74
CA ALA A 99 1.46 8.32 11.10
C ALA A 99 1.05 9.42 12.12
N GLU A 100 0.27 9.05 13.12
CA GLU A 100 -0.17 9.95 14.19
C GLU A 100 0.94 10.37 15.15
N ASP A 101 2.06 9.65 15.19
CA ASP A 101 3.21 9.98 16.05
C ASP A 101 4.20 10.93 15.36
N LEU A 102 3.96 11.28 14.09
CA LEU A 102 4.72 12.32 13.39
C LEU A 102 4.53 13.70 14.08
N PRO A 103 5.55 14.58 14.03
CA PRO A 103 6.76 14.59 13.20
C PRO A 103 7.92 13.71 13.68
N ALA A 104 7.89 13.10 14.87
CA ALA A 104 8.87 12.17 15.42
C ALA A 104 10.34 12.64 15.22
N ASP A 105 10.59 13.92 15.29
CA ASP A 105 11.90 14.59 15.10
C ASP A 105 12.59 14.27 13.74
N LEU A 106 11.81 13.85 12.73
CA LEU A 106 12.36 13.44 11.43
C LEU A 106 12.76 14.63 10.53
N GLY A 107 12.40 15.86 10.88
CA GLY A 107 12.72 17.07 10.12
C GLY A 107 11.79 17.31 8.93
N VAL A 108 12.32 17.93 7.85
CA VAL A 108 11.51 18.34 6.69
C VAL A 108 11.83 17.56 5.44
N PHE A 109 10.85 17.49 4.53
CA PHE A 109 10.88 16.63 3.34
C PHE A 109 10.48 17.40 2.08
N ARG A 110 11.02 17.00 0.93
CA ARG A 110 10.60 17.48 -0.38
C ARG A 110 9.29 16.83 -0.82
N ALA A 111 9.09 15.56 -0.43
CA ALA A 111 7.85 14.85 -0.66
C ALA A 111 7.50 13.96 0.55
N VAL A 112 6.21 13.82 0.82
CA VAL A 112 5.66 12.83 1.75
C VAL A 112 4.68 11.97 0.99
N LEU A 113 4.89 10.66 1.05
CA LEU A 113 4.15 9.65 0.28
C LEU A 113 3.29 8.79 1.20
N PHE A 114 2.10 8.48 0.71
CA PHE A 114 1.19 7.47 1.25
C PHE A 114 0.79 6.51 0.12
N ALA A 115 1.40 5.35 0.06
CA ALA A 115 1.07 4.31 -0.90
C ALA A 115 0.11 3.30 -0.26
N GLN A 116 -1.17 3.37 -0.57
CA GLN A 116 -2.22 2.52 0.03
C GLN A 116 -2.29 2.60 1.58
N SER A 117 -1.87 3.73 2.18
CA SER A 117 -1.74 3.84 3.64
C SER A 117 -2.53 4.99 4.28
N PHE A 118 -2.78 6.10 3.59
CA PHE A 118 -3.42 7.29 4.16
C PHE A 118 -4.81 7.02 4.75
N HIS A 119 -5.57 6.12 4.15
CA HIS A 119 -6.90 5.74 4.62
C HIS A 119 -6.91 4.99 5.97
N TRP A 120 -5.75 4.56 6.45
CA TRP A 120 -5.57 3.92 7.75
C TRP A 120 -5.31 4.90 8.90
N THR A 121 -5.15 6.18 8.60
CA THR A 121 -4.68 7.21 9.53
C THR A 121 -5.80 8.14 9.99
N ASP A 122 -5.54 8.91 11.06
CA ASP A 122 -6.30 10.13 11.38
C ASP A 122 -5.96 11.20 10.32
N ARG A 123 -6.68 11.14 9.21
CA ARG A 123 -6.34 11.88 8.01
C ARG A 123 -6.25 13.39 8.21
N ASP A 124 -7.18 13.98 8.98
CA ASP A 124 -7.18 15.44 9.22
C ASP A 124 -5.96 15.85 10.06
N ARG A 125 -5.65 15.10 11.12
CA ARG A 125 -4.48 15.33 11.96
C ARG A 125 -3.17 15.10 11.19
N VAL A 126 -3.07 13.97 10.49
CA VAL A 126 -1.86 13.58 9.76
C VAL A 126 -1.61 14.56 8.60
N ALA A 127 -2.64 14.97 7.86
CA ALA A 127 -2.49 15.96 6.79
C ALA A 127 -1.93 17.29 7.30
N ALA A 128 -2.43 17.79 8.43
CA ALA A 128 -1.92 19.03 9.04
C ALA A 128 -0.44 18.89 9.44
N THR A 129 -0.07 17.80 10.13
CA THR A 129 1.31 17.53 10.53
C THR A 129 2.23 17.42 9.31
N VAL A 130 1.79 16.70 8.26
CA VAL A 130 2.58 16.53 7.03
C VAL A 130 2.78 17.86 6.30
N LEU A 131 1.79 18.75 6.30
CA LEU A 131 1.95 20.08 5.73
C LEU A 131 3.13 20.82 6.39
N ASP A 132 3.24 20.74 7.73
CA ASP A 132 4.35 21.39 8.46
C ASP A 132 5.70 20.73 8.14
N MET A 133 5.73 19.43 7.95
CA MET A 133 6.93 18.66 7.62
C MET A 133 7.41 18.82 6.16
N LEU A 134 6.65 19.46 5.29
CA LEU A 134 7.08 19.72 3.91
C LEU A 134 7.84 21.04 3.79
N VAL A 135 8.87 21.05 2.95
CA VAL A 135 9.48 22.31 2.49
C VAL A 135 8.47 23.14 1.68
N PRO A 136 8.61 24.48 1.55
CA PRO A 136 7.79 25.27 0.65
C PRO A 136 7.78 24.69 -0.77
N GLY A 137 6.61 24.52 -1.39
CA GLY A 137 6.43 23.85 -2.68
C GLY A 137 6.61 22.33 -2.66
N GLY A 138 6.88 21.74 -1.50
CA GLY A 138 6.95 20.30 -1.31
C GLY A 138 5.62 19.59 -1.57
N ALA A 139 5.65 18.29 -1.83
CA ALA A 139 4.49 17.53 -2.30
C ALA A 139 3.98 16.53 -1.28
N PHE A 140 2.65 16.49 -1.08
CA PHE A 140 1.93 15.33 -0.58
C PHE A 140 1.61 14.43 -1.77
N VAL A 141 1.95 13.15 -1.68
CA VAL A 141 1.74 12.15 -2.74
C VAL A 141 0.86 11.03 -2.21
N HIS A 142 -0.26 10.78 -2.86
CA HIS A 142 -1.11 9.62 -2.58
C HIS A 142 -1.05 8.66 -3.76
N MET A 143 -0.70 7.40 -3.50
CA MET A 143 -0.64 6.35 -4.52
C MET A 143 -1.64 5.24 -4.23
N SER A 144 -2.30 4.77 -5.28
CA SER A 144 -3.23 3.64 -5.22
C SER A 144 -3.33 2.92 -6.56
N ASP A 145 -3.96 1.75 -6.56
CA ASP A 145 -4.38 1.11 -7.79
C ASP A 145 -5.52 1.91 -8.41
N HIS A 146 -5.42 2.14 -9.73
CA HIS A 146 -6.52 2.75 -10.48
C HIS A 146 -7.67 1.74 -10.64
N LYS A 147 -8.86 2.13 -10.18
CA LYS A 147 -10.00 1.21 -10.06
C LYS A 147 -10.84 1.07 -11.32
N GLU A 148 -10.63 1.92 -12.31
CA GLU A 148 -11.40 1.86 -13.55
C GLU A 148 -10.85 0.77 -14.47
N PRO A 149 -11.64 -0.28 -14.78
CA PRO A 149 -11.19 -1.30 -15.70
C PRO A 149 -11.05 -0.72 -17.12
N PRO A 150 -10.14 -1.23 -17.94
CA PRO A 150 -10.06 -0.85 -19.34
C PRO A 150 -11.39 -1.12 -20.07
N ALA A 151 -11.80 -0.22 -20.95
CA ALA A 151 -13.08 -0.26 -21.64
C ALA A 151 -13.35 -1.57 -22.43
N ARG A 152 -12.30 -2.25 -22.88
CA ARG A 152 -12.36 -3.56 -23.56
C ARG A 152 -11.14 -4.40 -23.18
N PRO A 153 -11.18 -5.14 -22.07
CA PRO A 153 -10.06 -6.00 -21.69
C PRO A 153 -9.88 -7.14 -22.69
N ALA A 154 -8.66 -7.32 -23.20
CA ALA A 154 -8.32 -8.50 -23.99
C ALA A 154 -8.51 -9.80 -23.18
N PRO A 155 -8.78 -10.96 -23.77
CA PRO A 155 -8.85 -12.24 -23.04
C PRO A 155 -7.57 -12.50 -22.24
N LEU A 156 -7.71 -13.15 -21.08
CA LEU A 156 -6.58 -13.61 -20.28
C LEU A 156 -6.16 -15.01 -20.74
N PRO A 157 -4.86 -15.35 -20.66
CA PRO A 157 -4.36 -16.68 -21.04
C PRO A 157 -4.80 -17.79 -20.07
N HIS A 158 -5.04 -17.44 -18.81
CA HIS A 158 -5.50 -18.34 -17.74
C HIS A 158 -6.70 -17.75 -17.03
N PRO A 159 -7.47 -18.55 -16.27
CA PRO A 159 -8.57 -18.03 -15.47
C PRO A 159 -8.04 -17.03 -14.42
N THR A 160 -8.87 -16.07 -14.05
CA THR A 160 -8.57 -15.20 -12.89
C THR A 160 -8.72 -16.00 -11.59
N PRO A 161 -7.98 -15.65 -10.52
CA PRO A 161 -8.25 -16.23 -9.21
C PRO A 161 -9.74 -16.11 -8.84
N PRO A 162 -10.34 -17.14 -8.24
CA PRO A 162 -11.78 -17.16 -7.93
C PRO A 162 -12.09 -16.27 -6.70
N PHE A 163 -11.89 -14.95 -6.81
CA PHE A 163 -11.93 -14.00 -5.69
C PHE A 163 -13.24 -14.04 -4.90
N GLU A 164 -14.39 -14.29 -5.55
CA GLU A 164 -15.68 -14.38 -4.83
C GLU A 164 -15.73 -15.63 -3.94
N ARG A 165 -15.24 -16.79 -4.45
CA ARG A 165 -15.16 -18.02 -3.66
C ARG A 165 -14.15 -17.89 -2.52
N ILE A 166 -13.01 -17.23 -2.78
CA ILE A 166 -11.99 -16.93 -1.74
C ILE A 166 -12.60 -16.05 -0.66
N ARG A 167 -13.31 -14.96 -1.02
CA ARG A 167 -13.98 -14.09 -0.06
C ARG A 167 -15.06 -14.82 0.74
N ALA A 168 -15.80 -15.71 0.12
CA ALA A 168 -16.78 -16.56 0.81
C ALA A 168 -16.09 -17.44 1.84
N LEU A 169 -15.03 -18.16 1.45
CA LEU A 169 -14.27 -19.02 2.36
C LEU A 169 -13.68 -18.23 3.55
N VAL A 170 -13.10 -17.03 3.31
CA VAL A 170 -12.62 -16.17 4.41
C VAL A 170 -13.76 -15.81 5.38
N ARG A 171 -14.96 -15.51 4.87
CA ARG A 171 -16.12 -15.23 5.74
C ARG A 171 -16.57 -16.45 6.53
N ASP A 172 -16.53 -17.63 5.95
CA ASP A 172 -16.91 -18.88 6.64
C ASP A 172 -15.98 -19.17 7.84
N TYR A 173 -14.72 -18.77 7.73
CA TYR A 173 -13.74 -18.94 8.79
C TYR A 173 -13.71 -17.80 9.82
N LEU A 174 -13.82 -16.55 9.37
CA LEU A 174 -13.60 -15.34 10.18
C LEU A 174 -14.89 -14.54 10.47
N GLY A 175 -16.02 -14.95 9.88
CA GLY A 175 -17.31 -14.28 10.06
C GLY A 175 -17.56 -13.14 9.05
N GLU A 176 -18.79 -12.61 9.09
CA GLU A 176 -19.29 -11.56 8.20
C GLU A 176 -18.64 -10.19 8.46
N VAL A 177 -18.20 -9.96 9.69
CA VAL A 177 -17.67 -8.67 10.12
C VAL A 177 -16.22 -8.57 9.66
N ARG A 178 -15.98 -7.80 8.58
CA ARG A 178 -14.63 -7.58 8.06
C ARG A 178 -13.84 -6.65 8.96
N ARG A 179 -12.67 -7.12 9.37
CA ARG A 179 -11.64 -6.24 9.89
C ARG A 179 -11.12 -5.39 8.73
N ALA A 180 -11.18 -4.08 8.88
CA ALA A 180 -10.62 -3.15 7.92
C ALA A 180 -9.92 -2.04 8.69
N GLY A 181 -8.59 -2.03 8.64
CA GLY A 181 -7.79 -1.11 9.43
C GLY A 181 -8.10 -1.25 10.91
N GLN A 182 -8.35 -0.14 11.53
CA GLN A 182 -8.57 -0.02 12.97
C GLN A 182 -10.02 -0.13 13.39
N GLY A 183 -10.82 -0.72 12.54
CA GLY A 183 -12.24 -0.88 12.82
C GLY A 183 -12.88 -1.82 11.84
N VAL A 184 -14.19 -1.85 11.89
CA VAL A 184 -15.05 -2.55 10.96
C VAL A 184 -15.54 -1.56 9.91
N LEU A 185 -15.12 -1.75 8.66
CA LEU A 185 -15.63 -0.96 7.55
C LEU A 185 -16.70 -1.74 6.82
N VAL A 186 -17.94 -1.37 7.06
CA VAL A 186 -19.10 -1.95 6.36
C VAL A 186 -19.12 -1.51 4.88
N ASN A 187 -18.66 -0.30 4.58
CA ASN A 187 -18.78 0.34 3.27
C ASN A 187 -17.44 0.72 2.62
N GLY A 188 -16.32 0.14 3.06
CA GLY A 188 -14.99 0.52 2.58
C GLY A 188 -14.46 1.81 3.21
N THR A 189 -13.26 2.23 2.78
CA THR A 189 -12.66 3.48 3.25
C THR A 189 -13.36 4.68 2.64
N PRO A 190 -13.69 5.72 3.42
CA PRO A 190 -14.22 6.95 2.86
C PRO A 190 -13.14 7.61 1.99
N GLY A 191 -13.43 7.84 0.71
CA GLY A 191 -12.61 8.67 -0.17
C GLY A 191 -12.56 10.13 0.29
N ARG A 192 -12.38 11.05 -0.64
CA ARG A 192 -12.40 12.50 -0.43
C ARG A 192 -11.11 13.03 0.23
N GLU A 193 -9.97 12.45 -0.16
CA GLU A 193 -8.63 12.93 0.18
C GLU A 193 -8.48 14.41 -0.21
N ASP A 194 -9.08 14.81 -1.34
CA ASP A 194 -9.15 16.18 -1.84
C ASP A 194 -9.67 17.17 -0.79
N LEU A 195 -10.75 16.82 -0.10
CA LEU A 195 -11.32 17.68 0.94
C LEU A 195 -10.47 17.74 2.21
N VAL A 196 -9.88 16.60 2.60
CA VAL A 196 -9.01 16.54 3.78
C VAL A 196 -7.77 17.42 3.56
N LEU A 197 -7.12 17.27 2.41
CA LEU A 197 -5.91 17.99 2.08
C LEU A 197 -6.18 19.49 1.86
N ALA A 198 -7.30 19.85 1.23
CA ALA A 198 -7.71 21.25 1.10
C ALA A 198 -7.94 21.92 2.46
N ARG A 199 -8.60 21.23 3.42
CA ARG A 199 -8.77 21.75 4.79
C ARG A 199 -7.45 21.93 5.51
N ALA A 200 -6.47 21.05 5.27
CA ALA A 200 -5.13 21.17 5.83
C ALA A 200 -4.31 22.32 5.20
N GLY A 201 -4.75 22.88 4.07
CA GLY A 201 -4.06 24.00 3.42
C GLY A 201 -3.17 23.58 2.22
N PHE A 202 -3.33 22.37 1.71
CA PHE A 202 -2.66 21.96 0.48
C PHE A 202 -3.37 22.53 -0.76
N GLU A 203 -2.59 22.77 -1.81
CA GLU A 203 -3.02 23.38 -3.06
C GLU A 203 -2.56 22.55 -4.29
N GLY A 204 -2.95 22.96 -5.48
CA GLY A 204 -2.37 22.49 -6.74
C GLY A 204 -2.57 21.02 -7.01
N PHE A 205 -3.82 20.51 -6.87
CA PHE A 205 -4.15 19.12 -7.17
C PHE A 205 -3.73 18.72 -8.59
N GLN A 206 -3.02 17.61 -8.68
CA GLN A 206 -2.65 16.98 -9.94
C GLN A 206 -2.87 15.47 -9.85
N ARG A 207 -3.43 14.88 -10.90
CA ARG A 207 -3.69 13.44 -10.99
C ARG A 207 -2.94 12.86 -12.17
N LEU A 208 -2.25 11.74 -11.95
CA LEU A 208 -1.54 10.99 -12.96
C LEU A 208 -2.03 9.55 -12.95
N ILE A 209 -2.20 8.98 -14.15
CA ILE A 209 -2.40 7.54 -14.30
C ILE A 209 -1.18 7.00 -15.05
N VAL A 210 -0.51 6.03 -14.44
CA VAL A 210 0.59 5.30 -15.07
C VAL A 210 0.04 3.96 -15.53
N PRO A 211 -0.09 3.75 -16.86
CA PRO A 211 -0.64 2.50 -17.36
C PRO A 211 0.32 1.34 -17.13
N ALA A 212 -0.20 0.23 -16.65
CA ALA A 212 0.58 -0.99 -16.48
C ALA A 212 0.71 -1.76 -17.78
N GLY A 213 -0.42 -1.97 -18.47
CA GLY A 213 -0.45 -2.63 -19.79
C GLY A 213 -0.08 -4.11 -19.79
N GLU A 214 0.16 -4.71 -18.63
CA GLU A 214 0.69 -6.06 -18.47
C GLU A 214 -0.36 -7.03 -17.93
N VAL A 215 -0.20 -8.30 -18.28
CA VAL A 215 -0.86 -9.45 -17.66
C VAL A 215 0.22 -10.24 -16.93
N VAL A 216 -0.02 -10.53 -15.66
CA VAL A 216 0.88 -11.34 -14.82
C VAL A 216 0.27 -12.72 -14.61
N GLU A 217 1.11 -13.72 -14.71
CA GLU A 217 0.76 -15.09 -14.31
C GLU A 217 0.98 -15.23 -12.80
N ARG A 218 0.03 -15.91 -12.15
CA ARG A 218 0.05 -16.18 -10.72
C ARG A 218 -0.07 -17.67 -10.48
N SER A 219 0.81 -18.20 -9.67
CA SER A 219 0.66 -19.56 -9.14
C SER A 219 -0.41 -19.61 -8.03
N ALA A 220 -0.86 -20.82 -7.69
CA ALA A 220 -1.71 -21.01 -6.52
C ALA A 220 -1.04 -20.50 -5.23
N ASP A 221 0.29 -20.61 -5.11
CA ASP A 221 1.04 -20.11 -3.96
C ASP A 221 1.02 -18.57 -3.90
N ASP A 222 1.07 -17.88 -5.03
CA ASP A 222 0.95 -16.42 -5.08
C ASP A 222 -0.43 -15.95 -4.65
N VAL A 223 -1.48 -16.71 -4.99
CA VAL A 223 -2.85 -16.39 -4.56
C VAL A 223 -3.03 -16.67 -3.07
N VAL A 224 -2.46 -17.75 -2.54
CA VAL A 224 -2.42 -18.01 -1.08
C VAL A 224 -1.68 -16.87 -0.36
N ALA A 225 -0.53 -16.47 -0.86
CA ALA A 225 0.23 -15.35 -0.33
C ALA A 225 -0.56 -14.03 -0.40
N TRP A 226 -1.32 -13.80 -1.48
CA TRP A 226 -2.21 -12.64 -1.57
C TRP A 226 -3.25 -12.63 -0.45
N VAL A 227 -3.89 -13.76 -0.15
CA VAL A 227 -4.86 -13.85 0.94
C VAL A 227 -4.20 -13.50 2.28
N PHE A 228 -3.07 -14.11 2.60
CA PHE A 228 -2.38 -13.88 3.87
C PHE A 228 -1.67 -12.53 3.98
N SER A 229 -1.46 -11.82 2.87
CA SER A 229 -0.90 -10.45 2.89
C SER A 229 -1.91 -9.37 3.26
N ARG A 230 -3.18 -9.72 3.46
CA ARG A 230 -4.27 -8.76 3.69
C ARG A 230 -4.56 -8.63 5.18
N SER A 231 -4.95 -7.43 5.61
CA SER A 231 -5.32 -7.15 7.00
C SER A 231 -6.58 -7.90 7.46
N ASP A 232 -7.50 -8.19 6.53
CA ASP A 232 -8.77 -8.87 6.80
C ASP A 232 -8.67 -10.40 6.71
N SER A 233 -7.51 -10.93 6.36
CA SER A 233 -7.21 -12.37 6.32
C SER A 233 -5.75 -12.66 6.69
N ALA A 234 -5.16 -11.83 7.56
CA ALA A 234 -3.82 -12.04 8.07
C ALA A 234 -3.72 -13.41 8.80
N PRO A 235 -2.57 -14.11 8.72
CA PRO A 235 -2.44 -15.49 9.20
C PRO A 235 -2.89 -15.71 10.64
N HIS A 236 -2.58 -14.76 11.54
CA HIS A 236 -2.91 -14.86 12.96
C HIS A 236 -4.43 -14.86 13.27
N LEU A 237 -5.27 -14.35 12.33
CA LEU A 237 -6.71 -14.30 12.52
C LEU A 237 -7.35 -15.70 12.51
N PHE A 238 -6.72 -16.65 11.85
CA PHE A 238 -7.21 -18.03 11.75
C PHE A 238 -6.85 -18.89 12.98
N GLY A 239 -5.91 -18.43 13.82
CA GLY A 239 -5.46 -19.19 14.98
C GLY A 239 -5.04 -20.62 14.61
N ASP A 240 -5.53 -21.61 15.38
CA ASP A 240 -5.23 -23.03 15.16
C ASP A 240 -5.86 -23.60 13.88
N ARG A 241 -6.82 -22.88 13.27
CA ARG A 241 -7.47 -23.26 12.02
C ARG A 241 -6.75 -22.78 10.75
N ARG A 242 -5.57 -22.18 10.88
CA ARG A 242 -4.84 -21.62 9.75
C ARG A 242 -4.54 -22.69 8.67
N ASP A 243 -4.03 -23.83 9.07
CA ASP A 243 -3.64 -24.90 8.13
C ASP A 243 -4.87 -25.54 7.47
N GLU A 244 -5.98 -25.68 8.20
CA GLU A 244 -7.28 -26.10 7.68
C GLU A 244 -7.78 -25.10 6.62
N PHE A 245 -7.75 -23.81 6.92
CA PHE A 245 -8.12 -22.76 5.98
C PHE A 245 -7.25 -22.79 4.71
N GLU A 246 -5.93 -22.89 4.86
CA GLU A 246 -5.04 -22.97 3.70
C GLU A 246 -5.31 -24.20 2.85
N HIS A 247 -5.61 -25.35 3.46
CA HIS A 247 -5.99 -26.57 2.75
C HIS A 247 -7.25 -26.36 1.90
N ASP A 248 -8.29 -25.77 2.48
CA ASP A 248 -9.55 -25.49 1.80
C ASP A 248 -9.38 -24.43 0.71
N LEU A 249 -8.59 -23.39 0.97
CA LEU A 249 -8.25 -22.39 -0.03
C LEU A 249 -7.56 -23.01 -1.25
N ARG A 250 -6.60 -23.90 -1.03
CA ARG A 250 -5.94 -24.66 -2.11
C ARG A 250 -6.92 -25.58 -2.85
N GLY A 251 -7.95 -26.09 -2.18
CA GLY A 251 -9.06 -26.80 -2.79
C GLY A 251 -9.84 -25.92 -3.77
N VAL A 252 -10.24 -24.73 -3.31
CA VAL A 252 -10.93 -23.73 -4.14
C VAL A 252 -10.11 -23.33 -5.38
N LEU A 253 -8.79 -23.20 -5.22
CA LEU A 253 -7.88 -22.87 -6.32
C LEU A 253 -7.74 -24.01 -7.33
N ARG A 254 -7.56 -25.25 -6.88
CA ARG A 254 -7.50 -26.44 -7.78
C ARG A 254 -8.78 -26.63 -8.59
N ASP A 255 -9.94 -26.39 -8.00
CA ASP A 255 -11.22 -26.45 -8.71
C ASP A 255 -11.33 -25.41 -9.81
N ALA A 256 -10.75 -24.23 -9.62
CA ALA A 256 -10.81 -23.11 -10.57
C ALA A 256 -9.75 -23.24 -11.67
N SER A 257 -8.59 -23.78 -11.34
CA SER A 257 -7.46 -24.00 -12.25
C SER A 257 -6.72 -25.28 -11.85
N PRO A 258 -6.97 -26.42 -12.53
CA PRO A 258 -6.33 -27.68 -12.19
C PRO A 258 -4.82 -27.70 -12.34
N ASP A 259 -4.27 -26.87 -13.22
CA ASP A 259 -2.82 -26.67 -13.42
C ASP A 259 -2.22 -25.68 -12.41
N GLY A 260 -3.05 -25.03 -11.58
CA GLY A 260 -2.63 -24.11 -10.55
C GLY A 260 -2.13 -22.74 -11.06
N VAL A 261 -2.38 -22.43 -12.35
CA VAL A 261 -1.96 -21.18 -12.98
C VAL A 261 -3.17 -20.26 -13.16
N PHE A 262 -2.99 -19.01 -12.79
CA PHE A 262 -3.98 -17.94 -12.93
C PHE A 262 -3.38 -16.77 -13.70
N ALA A 263 -4.22 -15.86 -14.20
CA ALA A 263 -3.77 -14.62 -14.80
C ALA A 263 -4.56 -13.44 -14.25
N GLU A 264 -3.83 -12.36 -13.96
CA GLU A 264 -4.41 -11.09 -13.55
C GLU A 264 -3.84 -9.95 -14.39
N ARG A 265 -4.67 -8.94 -14.64
CA ARG A 265 -4.16 -7.68 -15.19
C ARG A 265 -3.52 -6.89 -14.08
N LEU A 266 -2.31 -6.43 -14.35
CA LEU A 266 -1.67 -5.47 -13.48
C LEU A 266 -2.51 -4.17 -13.51
N PRO A 267 -2.97 -3.66 -12.35
CA PRO A 267 -3.72 -2.42 -12.32
C PRO A 267 -2.83 -1.23 -12.72
N ASP A 268 -3.40 -0.28 -13.42
CA ASP A 268 -2.74 1.00 -13.60
C ASP A 268 -2.49 1.65 -12.23
N THR A 269 -1.41 2.41 -12.11
CA THR A 269 -1.10 3.12 -10.87
C THR A 269 -1.64 4.54 -10.93
N GLU A 270 -2.47 4.89 -9.96
CA GLU A 270 -2.96 6.24 -9.77
C GLU A 270 -2.06 6.98 -8.78
N ILE A 271 -1.59 8.16 -9.18
CA ILE A 271 -0.78 9.06 -8.36
C ILE A 271 -1.51 10.40 -8.27
N MET A 272 -1.88 10.79 -7.08
CA MET A 272 -2.49 12.07 -6.78
C MET A 272 -1.52 12.93 -5.98
N LEU A 273 -1.37 14.18 -6.37
CA LEU A 273 -0.39 15.12 -5.85
C LEU A 273 -1.06 16.40 -5.38
N TRP A 274 -0.60 16.91 -4.26
CA TRP A 274 -0.92 18.24 -3.74
C TRP A 274 0.36 18.92 -3.28
N ARG A 275 0.39 20.24 -3.28
CA ARG A 275 1.57 21.01 -2.91
C ARG A 275 1.35 21.80 -1.62
N LYS A 276 2.39 21.90 -0.82
CA LYS A 276 2.48 22.94 0.20
C LYS A 276 2.64 24.28 -0.52
N PRO A 277 1.85 25.32 -0.18
CA PRO A 277 2.05 26.66 -0.74
C PRO A 277 3.50 27.11 -0.66
N SER A 278 4.00 27.73 -1.72
CA SER A 278 5.27 28.43 -1.68
C SER A 278 5.08 29.73 -0.90
N VAL A 279 5.94 30.01 0.05
CA VAL A 279 5.94 31.33 0.71
C VAL A 279 6.26 32.37 -0.38
N ALA A 280 5.37 33.34 -0.56
CA ALA A 280 5.55 34.44 -1.50
C ALA A 280 6.72 35.33 -1.11
#